data_60d90b99dd89e2570f22e810df0d658b
#
_entry.id   60d90b99dd89e2570f22e810df0d658b
#
_cell.length_a   1.000
_cell.length_b   1.000
_cell.length_c   1.000
_cell.angle_alpha   90.00
_cell.angle_beta   90.00
_cell.angle_gamma   90.00
#
_symmetry.space_group_name_H-M   'P 1'
#
loop_
_entity.id
_entity.type
_entity.pdbx_description
1 polymer ?
#
loop_
_entity_poly.entity_id
_entity_poly.type
_entity_poly.pdbx_seq_one_letter_code
_entity_poly.pdbx_strand_id
1 'polypeptide(L)'
;MYSALEVANICGVVNQTAINWIRNGYLKAFNTPGGQYRVYYEDLLLFIKERGMKVPPELQDSVEDAHWNSIIVIDDDAVLNEAISSFLNKNLPNLTVYKSLDGFDAGAQLVKYKPGFVILDIDLPGVNGKEICKKIKTDPFFGQPYIIVITGLDDESLEKQMKDLGADSFFRKPIDFNAILREINEVVS
;
A
#
# COMPACT_ATOMS: atom_id res chain seq x y z
N MET A 1 4.86 -5.34 17.01
CA MET A 1 5.79 -6.47 17.29
C MET A 1 5.22 -7.33 18.39
N TYR A 2 5.30 -8.66 18.26
CA TYR A 2 4.69 -9.64 19.16
C TYR A 2 5.75 -10.55 19.80
N SER A 3 5.57 -10.89 21.06
CA SER A 3 6.31 -11.98 21.74
C SER A 3 5.78 -13.34 21.27
N ALA A 4 6.53 -14.41 21.53
CA ALA A 4 6.06 -15.76 21.22
C ALA A 4 4.74 -16.12 21.92
N LEU A 5 4.51 -15.60 23.14
CA LEU A 5 3.27 -15.80 23.88
C LEU A 5 2.09 -15.07 23.23
N GLU A 6 2.29 -13.82 22.78
CA GLU A 6 1.25 -13.07 22.06
C GLU A 6 0.93 -13.74 20.73
N VAL A 7 1.93 -14.22 19.98
CA VAL A 7 1.72 -15.01 18.76
C VAL A 7 0.88 -16.27 19.07
N ALA A 8 1.19 -16.96 20.14
CA ALA A 8 0.45 -18.16 20.55
C ALA A 8 -1.02 -17.84 20.84
N ASN A 9 -1.28 -16.77 21.58
CA ASN A 9 -2.64 -16.31 21.90
C ASN A 9 -3.40 -15.91 20.63
N ILE A 10 -2.78 -15.13 19.75
CA ILE A 10 -3.36 -14.69 18.48
C ILE A 10 -3.72 -15.88 17.57
N CYS A 11 -2.84 -16.87 17.49
CA CYS A 11 -3.04 -18.05 16.65
C CYS A 11 -3.88 -19.17 17.33
N GLY A 12 -4.31 -18.99 18.58
CA GLY A 12 -5.08 -19.97 19.31
C GLY A 12 -4.32 -21.27 19.63
N VAL A 13 -2.99 -21.16 19.84
CA VAL A 13 -2.12 -22.31 20.13
C VAL A 13 -1.39 -22.13 21.46
N VAL A 14 -0.78 -23.20 21.97
CA VAL A 14 0.06 -23.09 23.17
C VAL A 14 1.40 -22.43 22.84
N ASN A 15 1.98 -21.70 23.80
CA ASN A 15 3.24 -20.94 23.63
C ASN A 15 4.37 -21.79 23.03
N GLN A 16 4.46 -23.06 23.44
CA GLN A 16 5.51 -23.99 22.92
C GLN A 16 5.38 -24.20 21.41
N THR A 17 4.16 -24.19 20.86
CA THR A 17 3.93 -24.34 19.42
C THR A 17 4.46 -23.11 18.67
N ALA A 18 4.18 -21.89 19.15
CA ALA A 18 4.72 -20.67 18.55
C ALA A 18 6.26 -20.64 18.59
N ILE A 19 6.85 -21.03 19.71
CA ILE A 19 8.31 -21.17 19.85
C ILE A 19 8.86 -22.18 18.85
N ASN A 20 8.20 -23.32 18.65
CA ASN A 20 8.63 -24.32 17.68
C ASN A 20 8.56 -23.82 16.24
N TRP A 21 7.53 -23.03 15.88
CA TRP A 21 7.44 -22.38 14.57
C TRP A 21 8.64 -21.47 14.30
N ILE A 22 9.03 -20.69 15.31
CA ILE A 22 10.19 -19.79 15.22
C ILE A 22 11.49 -20.59 15.10
N ARG A 23 11.70 -21.57 15.96
CA ARG A 23 12.93 -22.38 15.98
C ARG A 23 13.14 -23.20 14.71
N ASN A 24 12.05 -23.68 14.11
CA ASN A 24 12.09 -24.44 12.86
C ASN A 24 12.14 -23.54 11.61
N GLY A 25 12.17 -22.21 11.78
CA GLY A 25 12.23 -21.26 10.67
C GLY A 25 10.93 -21.07 9.91
N TYR A 26 9.81 -21.61 10.42
CA TYR A 26 8.51 -21.43 9.80
C TYR A 26 7.94 -20.03 10.02
N LEU A 27 8.21 -19.44 11.19
CA LEU A 27 7.84 -18.07 11.53
C LEU A 27 9.11 -17.26 11.76
N LYS A 28 9.29 -16.23 10.98
CA LYS A 28 10.44 -15.33 11.09
C LYS A 28 10.36 -14.51 12.37
N ALA A 29 11.44 -14.49 13.12
CA ALA A 29 11.56 -13.77 14.38
C ALA A 29 13.01 -13.36 14.63
N PHE A 30 13.22 -12.40 15.50
CA PHE A 30 14.53 -12.03 16.00
C PHE A 30 14.59 -12.17 17.53
N ASN A 31 15.79 -12.28 18.06
CA ASN A 31 16.03 -12.32 19.50
C ASN A 31 16.36 -10.93 20.02
N THR A 32 15.73 -10.53 21.12
CA THR A 32 16.18 -9.36 21.89
C THR A 32 17.49 -9.68 22.61
N PRO A 33 18.26 -8.67 23.07
CA PRO A 33 19.44 -8.90 23.91
C PRO A 33 19.17 -9.73 25.17
N GLY A 34 17.93 -9.74 25.66
CA GLY A 34 17.45 -10.59 26.77
C GLY A 34 17.03 -11.99 26.38
N GLY A 35 17.27 -12.44 25.14
CA GLY A 35 16.99 -13.79 24.67
C GLY A 35 15.51 -14.08 24.37
N GLN A 36 14.65 -13.06 24.32
CA GLN A 36 13.25 -13.23 24.02
C GLN A 36 12.99 -13.12 22.51
N TYR A 37 12.14 -13.99 21.97
CA TYR A 37 11.67 -13.89 20.59
C TYR A 37 10.74 -12.69 20.40
N ARG A 38 10.94 -11.99 19.27
CA ARG A 38 10.04 -10.94 18.77
C ARG A 38 9.75 -11.21 17.30
N VAL A 39 8.47 -11.12 16.96
CA VAL A 39 7.93 -11.32 15.61
C VAL A 39 7.38 -9.99 15.14
N TYR A 40 7.75 -9.55 13.96
CA TYR A 40 7.11 -8.41 13.33
C TYR A 40 5.68 -8.78 12.91
N TYR A 41 4.81 -7.79 12.89
CA TYR A 41 3.42 -7.94 12.45
C TYR A 41 3.35 -8.56 11.05
N GLU A 42 4.15 -8.06 10.14
CA GLU A 42 4.22 -8.46 8.73
C GLU A 42 4.60 -9.94 8.58
N ASP A 43 5.61 -10.38 9.33
CA ASP A 43 6.08 -11.77 9.32
C ASP A 43 5.00 -12.72 9.89
N LEU A 44 4.25 -12.28 10.91
CA LEU A 44 3.14 -13.05 11.49
C LEU A 44 1.96 -13.15 10.52
N LEU A 45 1.59 -12.06 9.89
CA LEU A 45 0.48 -12.02 8.92
C LEU A 45 0.77 -12.91 7.69
N LEU A 46 2.01 -12.81 7.16
CA LEU A 46 2.48 -13.65 6.06
C LEU A 46 2.40 -15.12 6.43
N PHE A 47 2.93 -15.50 7.59
CA PHE A 47 2.90 -16.87 8.10
C PHE A 47 1.47 -17.43 8.20
N ILE A 48 0.52 -16.64 8.73
CA ILE A 48 -0.89 -17.03 8.88
C ILE A 48 -1.51 -17.29 7.50
N LYS A 49 -1.26 -16.41 6.52
CA LYS A 49 -1.77 -16.54 5.15
C LYS A 49 -1.18 -17.74 4.41
N GLU A 50 0.14 -17.93 4.46
CA GLU A 50 0.83 -19.05 3.81
C GLU A 50 0.36 -20.42 4.34
N ARG A 51 -0.06 -20.46 5.60
CA ARG A 51 -0.59 -21.67 6.25
C ARG A 51 -2.10 -21.86 6.08
N GLY A 52 -2.77 -20.97 5.36
CA GLY A 52 -4.23 -21.01 5.18
C GLY A 52 -5.02 -20.85 6.48
N MET A 53 -4.41 -20.26 7.51
CA MET A 53 -5.07 -19.99 8.79
C MET A 53 -5.99 -18.77 8.63
N LYS A 54 -7.12 -18.80 9.35
CA LYS A 54 -7.99 -17.62 9.40
C LYS A 54 -7.25 -16.48 10.13
N VAL A 55 -7.20 -15.30 9.50
CA VAL A 55 -6.61 -14.11 10.13
C VAL A 55 -7.46 -13.73 11.35
N PRO A 56 -6.89 -13.74 12.56
CA PRO A 56 -7.63 -13.37 13.78
C PRO A 56 -8.05 -11.90 13.77
N PRO A 57 -9.17 -11.53 14.43
CA PRO A 57 -9.63 -10.15 14.49
C PRO A 57 -8.57 -9.17 15.00
N GLU A 58 -7.75 -9.58 15.97
CA GLU A 58 -6.67 -8.78 16.55
C GLU A 58 -5.58 -8.39 15.53
N LEU A 59 -5.48 -9.15 14.44
CA LEU A 59 -4.60 -8.85 13.32
C LEU A 59 -5.36 -8.18 12.16
N GLN A 60 -6.68 -8.29 12.12
CA GLN A 60 -7.50 -7.60 11.12
C GLN A 60 -7.57 -6.10 11.39
N ASP A 61 -7.68 -5.68 12.65
CA ASP A 61 -7.69 -4.27 13.07
C ASP A 61 -6.34 -3.57 12.86
N SER A 62 -5.25 -4.34 12.69
CA SER A 62 -3.91 -3.79 12.38
C SER A 62 -3.58 -3.80 10.88
N VAL A 63 -4.38 -4.41 10.02
CA VAL A 63 -4.52 -4.04 8.62
C VAL A 63 -5.49 -2.86 8.62
N GLU A 64 -5.00 -1.69 9.03
CA GLU A 64 -5.74 -0.46 8.77
C GLU A 64 -6.04 -0.46 7.27
N ASP A 65 -7.33 -0.55 6.95
CA ASP A 65 -7.82 -0.34 5.60
C ASP A 65 -7.27 0.98 5.06
N ALA A 66 -7.14 1.07 3.77
CA ALA A 66 -6.73 2.32 3.14
C ALA A 66 -7.54 3.50 3.71
N HIS A 67 -6.86 4.57 4.10
CA HIS A 67 -7.52 5.76 4.61
C HIS A 67 -8.18 6.53 3.47
N TRP A 68 -9.45 6.26 3.21
CA TRP A 68 -10.25 6.86 2.12
C TRP A 68 -10.37 8.39 2.19
N ASN A 69 -9.91 9.01 3.27
CA ASN A 69 -9.79 10.45 3.45
C ASN A 69 -8.40 10.98 3.09
N SER A 70 -7.58 10.20 2.43
CA SER A 70 -6.24 10.61 2.03
C SER A 70 -5.83 10.07 0.65
N ILE A 71 -4.97 10.81 -0.02
CA ILE A 71 -4.44 10.54 -1.35
C ILE A 71 -2.95 10.86 -1.40
N ILE A 72 -2.19 10.07 -2.14
CA ILE A 72 -0.81 10.40 -2.49
C ILE A 72 -0.68 10.64 -4.00
N VAL A 73 0.02 11.71 -4.37
CA VAL A 73 0.41 12.01 -5.75
C VAL A 73 1.89 11.68 -5.92
N ILE A 74 2.17 10.76 -6.84
CA ILE A 74 3.52 10.26 -7.13
C ILE A 74 3.84 10.59 -8.58
N ASP A 75 4.66 11.62 -8.80
CA ASP A 75 5.06 12.12 -10.12
C ASP A 75 6.37 12.89 -9.94
N ASP A 76 7.39 12.62 -10.75
CA ASP A 76 8.70 13.28 -10.67
C ASP A 76 8.70 14.69 -11.25
N ASP A 77 7.70 15.05 -12.07
CA ASP A 77 7.45 16.43 -12.44
C ASP A 77 6.87 17.22 -11.26
N ALA A 78 7.74 17.94 -10.55
CA ALA A 78 7.36 18.71 -9.37
C ALA A 78 6.28 19.77 -9.67
N VAL A 79 6.22 20.31 -10.90
CA VAL A 79 5.22 21.32 -11.29
C VAL A 79 3.84 20.66 -11.45
N LEU A 80 3.80 19.53 -12.13
CA LEU A 80 2.56 18.77 -12.32
C LEU A 80 2.07 18.20 -10.99
N ASN A 81 2.96 17.62 -10.18
CA ASN A 81 2.65 17.10 -8.85
C ASN A 81 2.02 18.17 -7.96
N GLU A 82 2.63 19.37 -7.92
CA GLU A 82 2.09 20.51 -7.17
C GLU A 82 0.74 20.99 -7.74
N ALA A 83 0.58 21.03 -9.05
CA ALA A 83 -0.67 21.45 -9.69
C ALA A 83 -1.83 20.49 -9.35
N ILE A 84 -1.61 19.18 -9.46
CA ILE A 84 -2.60 18.16 -9.07
C ILE A 84 -2.93 18.29 -7.58
N SER A 85 -1.91 18.34 -6.73
CA SER A 85 -2.08 18.40 -5.27
C SER A 85 -2.84 19.65 -4.82
N SER A 86 -2.49 20.81 -5.36
CA SER A 86 -3.18 22.07 -5.06
C SER A 86 -4.63 22.07 -5.56
N PHE A 87 -4.90 21.50 -6.72
CA PHE A 87 -6.25 21.34 -7.24
C PHE A 87 -7.09 20.44 -6.34
N LEU A 88 -6.56 19.30 -5.92
CA LEU A 88 -7.24 18.35 -5.01
C LEU A 88 -7.51 18.97 -3.64
N ASN A 89 -6.53 19.63 -3.03
CA ASN A 89 -6.70 20.32 -1.75
C ASN A 89 -7.81 21.39 -1.80
N LYS A 90 -7.94 22.10 -2.93
CA LYS A 90 -8.97 23.13 -3.12
C LYS A 90 -10.36 22.53 -3.24
N ASN A 91 -10.51 21.42 -3.96
CA ASN A 91 -11.82 20.85 -4.32
C ASN A 91 -12.28 19.74 -3.37
N LEU A 92 -11.36 19.12 -2.61
CA LEU A 92 -11.60 18.05 -1.63
C LEU A 92 -11.00 18.43 -0.27
N PRO A 93 -11.56 19.41 0.45
CA PRO A 93 -10.96 19.95 1.66
C PRO A 93 -10.86 18.95 2.82
N ASN A 94 -11.63 17.86 2.78
CA ASN A 94 -11.61 16.78 3.77
C ASN A 94 -10.59 15.67 3.42
N LEU A 95 -9.91 15.77 2.28
CA LEU A 95 -8.93 14.81 1.82
C LEU A 95 -7.51 15.31 2.14
N THR A 96 -6.74 14.51 2.85
CA THR A 96 -5.33 14.80 3.09
C THR A 96 -4.51 14.41 1.85
N VAL A 97 -3.81 15.38 1.24
CA VAL A 97 -2.99 15.14 0.05
C VAL A 97 -1.52 15.03 0.43
N TYR A 98 -0.93 13.87 0.18
CA TYR A 98 0.50 13.62 0.26
C TYR A 98 1.14 13.76 -1.12
N LYS A 99 2.44 14.04 -1.16
CA LYS A 99 3.21 14.21 -2.40
C LYS A 99 4.51 13.43 -2.33
N SER A 100 4.88 12.79 -3.42
CA SER A 100 6.20 12.21 -3.60
C SER A 100 6.69 12.46 -5.02
N LEU A 101 7.99 12.74 -5.14
CA LEU A 101 8.66 13.00 -6.42
C LEU A 101 9.51 11.81 -6.89
N ASP A 102 9.56 10.74 -6.11
CA ASP A 102 10.31 9.54 -6.45
C ASP A 102 9.69 8.27 -5.83
N GLY A 103 10.05 7.12 -6.40
CA GLY A 103 9.48 5.84 -5.98
C GLY A 103 9.93 5.37 -4.60
N PHE A 104 11.09 5.80 -4.09
CA PHE A 104 11.58 5.41 -2.77
C PHE A 104 10.80 6.13 -1.67
N ASP A 105 10.69 7.46 -1.77
CA ASP A 105 9.88 8.26 -0.84
C ASP A 105 8.41 7.86 -0.91
N ALA A 106 7.88 7.61 -2.12
CA ALA A 106 6.52 7.09 -2.32
C ALA A 106 6.30 5.79 -1.53
N GLY A 107 7.23 4.83 -1.62
CA GLY A 107 7.16 3.57 -0.88
C GLY A 107 7.09 3.77 0.63
N ALA A 108 7.92 4.66 1.19
CA ALA A 108 7.92 4.98 2.61
C ALA A 108 6.60 5.64 3.06
N GLN A 109 6.07 6.58 2.26
CA GLN A 109 4.81 7.26 2.55
C GLN A 109 3.60 6.34 2.42
N LEU A 110 3.55 5.46 1.41
CA LEU A 110 2.51 4.45 1.23
C LEU A 110 2.38 3.52 2.44
N VAL A 111 3.51 3.05 2.96
CA VAL A 111 3.55 2.23 4.17
C VAL A 111 3.08 2.98 5.41
N LYS A 112 3.53 4.24 5.55
CA LYS A 112 3.27 5.05 6.74
C LYS A 112 1.83 5.55 6.82
N TYR A 113 1.29 6.01 5.69
CA TYR A 113 0.01 6.72 5.68
C TYR A 113 -1.14 5.89 5.14
N LYS A 114 -0.87 4.80 4.41
CA LYS A 114 -1.85 3.92 3.78
C LYS A 114 -2.99 4.68 3.10
N PRO A 115 -2.67 5.59 2.17
CA PRO A 115 -3.67 6.44 1.55
C PRO A 115 -4.72 5.60 0.81
N GLY A 116 -6.00 6.04 0.83
CA GLY A 116 -7.09 5.39 0.11
C GLY A 116 -6.98 5.54 -1.39
N PHE A 117 -6.32 6.61 -1.85
CA PHE A 117 -6.08 6.88 -3.26
C PHE A 117 -4.60 7.05 -3.56
N VAL A 118 -4.19 6.54 -4.72
CA VAL A 118 -2.83 6.73 -5.25
C VAL A 118 -2.95 7.25 -6.68
N ILE A 119 -2.45 8.46 -6.94
CA ILE A 119 -2.18 8.92 -8.31
C ILE A 119 -0.73 8.58 -8.59
N LEU A 120 -0.51 7.77 -9.63
CA LEU A 120 0.81 7.20 -9.94
C LEU A 120 1.21 7.51 -11.37
N ASP A 121 2.26 8.30 -11.54
CA ASP A 121 3.00 8.29 -12.80
C ASP A 121 3.81 7.00 -12.93
N ILE A 122 3.72 6.37 -14.07
CA ILE A 122 4.46 5.13 -14.34
C ILE A 122 5.82 5.37 -14.99
N ASP A 123 6.12 6.59 -15.42
CA ASP A 123 7.38 6.99 -16.04
C ASP A 123 8.35 7.63 -15.04
N LEU A 124 8.46 7.02 -13.86
CA LEU A 124 9.33 7.50 -12.79
C LEU A 124 10.80 7.12 -13.05
N PRO A 125 11.76 8.03 -12.83
CA PRO A 125 13.18 7.74 -13.00
C PRO A 125 13.65 6.68 -12.00
N GLY A 126 14.36 5.67 -12.51
CA GLY A 126 14.99 4.64 -11.67
C GLY A 126 14.07 3.60 -11.06
N VAL A 127 12.76 3.69 -11.26
CA VAL A 127 11.77 2.73 -10.74
C VAL A 127 10.74 2.39 -11.82
N ASN A 128 10.39 1.12 -11.90
CA ASN A 128 9.34 0.67 -12.82
C ASN A 128 7.95 0.90 -12.19
N GLY A 129 7.22 1.91 -12.65
CA GLY A 129 5.88 2.23 -12.14
C GLY A 129 4.87 1.07 -12.27
N LYS A 130 5.04 0.18 -13.27
CA LYS A 130 4.23 -1.05 -13.39
C LYS A 130 4.46 -1.99 -12.22
N GLU A 131 5.70 -2.13 -11.76
CA GLU A 131 6.04 -2.95 -10.59
C GLU A 131 5.50 -2.33 -9.29
N ILE A 132 5.55 -1.00 -9.17
CA ILE A 132 4.95 -0.28 -8.04
C ILE A 132 3.44 -0.56 -7.99
N CYS A 133 2.73 -0.36 -9.10
CA CYS A 133 1.28 -0.62 -9.19
C CYS A 133 0.93 -2.05 -8.79
N LYS A 134 1.61 -3.03 -9.40
CA LYS A 134 1.43 -4.44 -9.08
C LYS A 134 1.67 -4.72 -7.59
N LYS A 135 2.76 -4.20 -7.03
CA LYS A 135 3.12 -4.41 -5.62
C LYS A 135 2.06 -3.83 -4.68
N ILE A 136 1.60 -2.61 -4.93
CA ILE A 136 0.55 -1.97 -4.11
C ILE A 136 -0.73 -2.82 -4.12
N LYS A 137 -1.12 -3.36 -5.27
CA LYS A 137 -2.35 -4.17 -5.42
C LYS A 137 -2.22 -5.60 -4.90
N THR A 138 -1.04 -6.19 -4.94
CA THR A 138 -0.84 -7.59 -4.52
C THR A 138 -0.44 -7.73 -3.06
N ASP A 139 0.13 -6.70 -2.46
CA ASP A 139 0.56 -6.72 -1.08
C ASP A 139 -0.49 -6.04 -0.18
N PRO A 140 -1.21 -6.79 0.66
CA PRO A 140 -2.24 -6.27 1.56
C PRO A 140 -1.73 -5.21 2.54
N PHE A 141 -0.42 -5.13 2.71
CA PHE A 141 0.23 -4.17 3.60
C PHE A 141 -0.06 -2.71 3.22
N PHE A 142 -0.35 -2.45 1.94
CA PHE A 142 -0.70 -1.12 1.44
C PHE A 142 -2.19 -0.76 1.59
N GLY A 143 -3.03 -1.65 2.14
CA GLY A 143 -4.45 -1.36 2.41
C GLY A 143 -5.36 -1.39 1.17
N GLN A 144 -4.87 -1.86 0.02
CA GLN A 144 -5.64 -1.96 -1.23
C GLN A 144 -6.22 -0.61 -1.73
N PRO A 145 -5.40 0.44 -1.89
CA PRO A 145 -5.86 1.75 -2.34
C PRO A 145 -6.44 1.70 -3.76
N TYR A 146 -7.27 2.68 -4.10
CA TYR A 146 -7.68 2.96 -5.46
C TYR A 146 -6.54 3.61 -6.22
N ILE A 147 -6.06 2.96 -7.29
CA ILE A 147 -4.89 3.43 -8.07
C ILE A 147 -5.36 4.09 -9.36
N ILE A 148 -5.07 5.37 -9.47
CA ILE A 148 -5.24 6.18 -10.67
C ILE A 148 -3.88 6.32 -11.34
N VAL A 149 -3.70 5.66 -12.46
CA VAL A 149 -2.47 5.79 -13.25
C VAL A 149 -2.53 7.01 -14.13
N ILE A 150 -1.44 7.76 -14.16
CA ILE A 150 -1.22 8.87 -15.10
C ILE A 150 0.07 8.60 -15.90
N THR A 151 0.13 9.00 -17.16
CA THR A 151 1.34 8.79 -17.98
C THR A 151 1.39 9.69 -19.21
N GLY A 152 2.61 10.08 -19.57
CA GLY A 152 2.92 10.74 -20.84
C GLY A 152 3.32 9.77 -21.97
N LEU A 153 3.47 8.48 -21.67
CA LEU A 153 3.91 7.48 -22.65
C LEU A 153 2.81 7.22 -23.71
N ASP A 154 3.20 7.26 -24.97
CA ASP A 154 2.32 6.98 -26.10
C ASP A 154 2.39 5.51 -26.52
N ASP A 155 1.84 4.64 -25.67
CA ASP A 155 1.71 3.19 -25.91
C ASP A 155 0.24 2.79 -25.75
N GLU A 156 -0.43 2.41 -26.84
CA GLU A 156 -1.84 2.01 -26.84
C GLU A 156 -2.14 0.79 -25.95
N SER A 157 -1.15 -0.09 -25.79
CA SER A 157 -1.30 -1.31 -24.96
C SER A 157 -1.21 -1.05 -23.46
N LEU A 158 -0.72 0.12 -23.06
CA LEU A 158 -0.34 0.44 -21.69
C LEU A 158 -1.54 0.48 -20.74
N GLU A 159 -2.66 1.04 -21.17
CA GLU A 159 -3.89 1.07 -20.37
C GLU A 159 -4.35 -0.34 -19.99
N LYS A 160 -4.37 -1.25 -20.97
CA LYS A 160 -4.73 -2.64 -20.71
C LYS A 160 -3.73 -3.31 -19.76
N GLN A 161 -2.43 -3.11 -19.99
CA GLN A 161 -1.39 -3.65 -19.10
C GLN A 161 -1.56 -3.17 -17.66
N MET A 162 -1.84 -1.88 -17.46
CA MET A 162 -2.02 -1.32 -16.11
C MET A 162 -3.28 -1.84 -15.43
N LYS A 163 -4.39 -1.99 -16.15
CA LYS A 163 -5.60 -2.62 -15.65
C LYS A 163 -5.37 -4.10 -15.26
N ASP A 164 -4.63 -4.84 -16.07
CA ASP A 164 -4.26 -6.24 -15.77
C ASP A 164 -3.35 -6.34 -14.52
N LEU A 165 -2.60 -5.28 -14.20
CA LEU A 165 -1.78 -5.16 -12.98
C LEU A 165 -2.56 -4.65 -11.76
N GLY A 166 -3.85 -4.31 -11.96
CA GLY A 166 -4.75 -3.90 -10.88
C GLY A 166 -4.96 -2.40 -10.75
N ALA A 167 -4.52 -1.56 -11.71
CA ALA A 167 -4.90 -0.17 -11.73
C ALA A 167 -6.41 -0.03 -11.92
N ASP A 168 -7.04 0.84 -11.14
CA ASP A 168 -8.49 1.04 -11.18
C ASP A 168 -8.88 2.03 -12.27
N SER A 169 -8.03 3.04 -12.49
CA SER A 169 -8.26 4.08 -13.51
C SER A 169 -6.97 4.46 -14.23
N PHE A 170 -7.10 5.03 -15.44
CA PHE A 170 -5.96 5.36 -16.29
C PHE A 170 -6.21 6.66 -17.07
N PHE A 171 -5.29 7.62 -16.97
CA PHE A 171 -5.33 8.90 -17.69
C PHE A 171 -4.03 9.17 -18.44
N ARG A 172 -4.16 9.74 -19.65
CA ARG A 172 -3.00 10.22 -20.40
C ARG A 172 -2.75 11.70 -20.11
N LYS A 173 -1.48 12.07 -20.04
CA LYS A 173 -1.05 13.46 -20.00
C LYS A 173 -1.24 14.08 -21.40
N PRO A 174 -1.80 15.32 -21.55
CA PRO A 174 -2.18 16.25 -20.49
C PRO A 174 -3.48 15.84 -19.78
N ILE A 175 -3.52 16.00 -18.45
CA ILE A 175 -4.57 15.48 -17.59
C ILE A 175 -5.71 16.48 -17.45
N ASP A 176 -6.95 16.03 -17.62
CA ASP A 176 -8.13 16.76 -17.13
C ASP A 176 -8.31 16.51 -15.62
N PHE A 177 -7.91 17.47 -14.79
CA PHE A 177 -8.04 17.38 -13.33
C PHE A 177 -9.48 17.19 -12.87
N ASN A 178 -10.46 17.72 -13.63
CA ASN A 178 -11.87 17.50 -13.30
C ASN A 178 -12.30 16.04 -13.55
N ALA A 179 -11.65 15.34 -14.49
CA ALA A 179 -11.90 13.91 -14.68
C ALA A 179 -11.39 13.11 -13.46
N ILE A 180 -10.19 13.40 -12.95
CA ILE A 180 -9.68 12.78 -11.71
C ILE A 180 -10.60 13.10 -10.53
N LEU A 181 -11.06 14.33 -10.39
CA LEU A 181 -11.98 14.73 -9.32
C LEU A 181 -13.31 13.95 -9.37
N ARG A 182 -13.89 13.76 -10.56
CA ARG A 182 -15.10 12.93 -10.73
C ARG A 182 -14.86 11.49 -10.31
N GLU A 183 -13.76 10.90 -10.75
CA GLU A 183 -13.37 9.54 -10.39
C GLU A 183 -13.28 9.34 -8.87
N ILE A 184 -12.57 10.25 -8.17
CA ILE A 184 -12.44 10.20 -6.72
C ILE A 184 -13.82 10.31 -6.03
N ASN A 185 -14.67 11.24 -6.48
CA ASN A 185 -16.01 11.44 -5.90
C ASN A 185 -16.92 10.22 -6.11
N GLU A 186 -16.82 9.51 -7.24
CA GLU A 186 -17.59 8.29 -7.52
C GLU A 186 -17.22 7.15 -6.59
N VAL A 187 -15.94 7.07 -6.20
CA VAL A 187 -15.44 6.00 -5.29
C VAL A 187 -15.85 6.25 -3.83
N VAL A 188 -15.96 7.52 -3.41
CA VAL A 188 -16.28 7.87 -2.00
C VAL A 188 -17.77 8.14 -1.77
N SER A 189 -18.62 8.06 -2.82
CA SER A 189 -20.07 8.23 -2.74
C SER A 189 -20.78 6.96 -2.35
#